data_4122ad12fbc93f4d50d6e0f52a12d02b
#
_entry.id   4122ad12fbc93f4d50d6e0f52a12d02b
#
_cell.length_a   1.000
_cell.length_b   1.000
_cell.length_c   1.000
_cell.angle_alpha   90.00
_cell.angle_beta   90.00
_cell.angle_gamma   90.00
#
_symmetry.space_group_name_H-M   'P 1'
#
loop_
_entity.id
_entity.type
_entity.pdbx_description
1 polymer ?
#
loop_
_entity_poly.entity_id
_entity_poly.type
_entity_poly.pdbx_seq_one_letter_code
_entity_poly.pdbx_strand_id
1 'polypeptide(L)'
;YEILIGLVGSEMCIRDRIGKILIIYGTMLFVITKIVRKYHSACLYLGAIIIAVISFFLVYRLGGIYVLYGISFIVIAYSFYLYRNQPQIVYLLSIALCLSVFMPLGSDFGIGNMGSFAIWWLIPLCLILYLKIIGTLKSKKLYCFYKLAGVLSVSGYIMLQLFTILGQCYFDKGSRADKKYCIHSSSLATTLTTKQKAEAVDVLLIHSANYIKEGDYVLFFQNMATLHYLTRTKPYLYNPWPWTYDADNMERQFLRAEKERDTLPVVIREKGVLPGSLWLEEAAGWNREDLPDTYSYKSKKIALINQFLKKHDYKLVWENHVFQIWLPDSM
;
A
#
# COMPACT_ATOMS: atom_id res chain seq x y z
N TYR A 1 -5.29 -13.26 -19.60
CA TYR A 1 -3.88 -13.40 -20.04
C TYR A 1 -3.05 -12.18 -19.65
N GLU A 2 -3.58 -10.96 -19.80
CA GLU A 2 -2.88 -9.71 -19.46
C GLU A 2 -2.66 -9.51 -17.95
N ILE A 3 -3.55 -10.00 -17.10
CA ILE A 3 -3.38 -9.99 -15.63
C ILE A 3 -2.15 -10.82 -15.22
N LEU A 4 -1.90 -11.92 -15.89
CA LEU A 4 -0.72 -12.76 -15.64
C LEU A 4 0.60 -12.08 -16.06
N ILE A 5 0.61 -11.30 -17.13
CA ILE A 5 1.80 -10.60 -17.63
C ILE A 5 2.17 -9.41 -16.74
N GLY A 6 1.18 -8.66 -16.28
CA GLY A 6 1.41 -7.56 -15.30
C GLY A 6 1.92 -8.07 -13.95
N LEU A 7 1.40 -9.21 -13.48
CA LEU A 7 1.89 -9.92 -12.31
C LEU A 7 3.35 -10.40 -12.51
N VAL A 8 3.68 -10.95 -13.67
CA VAL A 8 5.03 -11.49 -13.95
C VAL A 8 6.10 -10.38 -13.95
N GLY A 9 5.80 -9.19 -14.45
CA GLY A 9 6.77 -8.07 -14.47
C GLY A 9 7.07 -7.50 -13.07
N SER A 10 6.04 -7.30 -12.26
CA SER A 10 6.20 -6.84 -10.87
C SER A 10 6.76 -7.94 -9.96
N GLU A 11 6.39 -9.20 -10.19
CA GLU A 11 6.90 -10.34 -9.45
C GLU A 11 8.38 -10.62 -9.72
N MET A 12 8.87 -10.42 -10.95
CA MET A 12 10.30 -10.54 -11.24
C MET A 12 11.13 -9.54 -10.44
N CYS A 13 10.70 -8.29 -10.35
CA CYS A 13 11.38 -7.26 -9.53
C CYS A 13 11.38 -7.60 -8.03
N ILE A 14 10.28 -8.14 -7.52
CA ILE A 14 10.14 -8.53 -6.10
C ILE A 14 10.96 -9.79 -5.81
N ARG A 15 10.90 -10.79 -6.67
CA ARG A 15 11.69 -12.02 -6.55
C ARG A 15 13.19 -11.72 -6.55
N ASP A 16 13.64 -10.82 -7.40
CA ASP A 16 15.04 -10.36 -7.45
C ASP A 16 15.46 -9.65 -6.16
N ARG A 17 14.59 -8.80 -5.60
CA ARG A 17 14.85 -8.13 -4.33
C ARG A 17 14.92 -9.11 -3.17
N ILE A 18 13.97 -10.01 -3.07
CA ILE A 18 13.96 -11.07 -2.03
C ILE A 18 15.19 -11.97 -2.19
N GLY A 19 15.52 -12.40 -3.40
CA GLY A 19 16.72 -13.21 -3.67
C GLY A 19 18.01 -12.52 -3.24
N LYS A 20 18.19 -11.26 -3.56
CA LYS A 20 19.33 -10.44 -3.13
C LYS A 20 19.42 -10.32 -1.61
N ILE A 21 18.29 -10.08 -0.94
CA ILE A 21 18.22 -10.02 0.53
C ILE A 21 18.68 -11.35 1.14
N LEU A 22 18.14 -12.46 0.64
CA LEU A 22 18.45 -13.80 1.16
C LEU A 22 19.96 -14.12 1.02
N ILE A 23 20.53 -13.81 -0.12
CA ILE A 23 21.96 -14.06 -0.39
C ILE A 23 22.84 -13.16 0.49
N ILE A 24 22.59 -11.87 0.51
CA ILE A 24 23.40 -10.91 1.28
C ILE A 24 23.31 -11.22 2.77
N TYR A 25 22.08 -11.35 3.30
CA TYR A 25 21.86 -11.58 4.72
C TYR A 25 22.36 -12.95 5.16
N GLY A 26 22.13 -13.99 4.36
CA GLY A 26 22.60 -15.35 4.62
C GLY A 26 24.12 -15.44 4.63
N THR A 27 24.80 -14.82 3.64
CA THR A 27 26.27 -14.80 3.57
C THR A 27 26.86 -14.06 4.76
N MET A 28 26.32 -12.90 5.11
CA MET A 28 26.79 -12.11 6.25
C MET A 28 26.57 -12.81 7.58
N LEU A 29 25.39 -13.40 7.80
CA LEU A 29 25.14 -14.22 8.98
C LEU A 29 26.14 -15.36 9.11
N PHE A 30 26.44 -16.03 8.02
CA PHE A 30 27.41 -17.11 8.00
C PHE A 30 28.81 -16.62 8.38
N VAL A 31 29.31 -15.55 7.74
CA VAL A 31 30.65 -14.98 8.00
C VAL A 31 30.74 -14.51 9.46
N ILE A 32 29.80 -13.71 9.94
CA ILE A 32 29.82 -13.17 11.30
C ILE A 32 29.71 -14.30 12.33
N THR A 33 28.88 -15.32 12.08
CA THR A 33 28.79 -16.51 12.95
C THR A 33 30.14 -17.22 13.07
N LYS A 34 30.87 -17.38 11.98
CA LYS A 34 32.23 -17.97 12.00
C LYS A 34 33.20 -17.12 12.82
N ILE A 35 33.15 -15.80 12.68
CA ILE A 35 33.98 -14.85 13.43
C ILE A 35 33.65 -14.92 14.92
N VAL A 36 32.36 -14.81 15.29
CA VAL A 36 31.91 -14.89 16.69
C VAL A 36 32.28 -16.23 17.34
N ARG A 37 32.25 -17.32 16.57
CA ARG A 37 32.63 -18.66 17.06
C ARG A 37 34.10 -18.75 17.39
N LYS A 38 34.95 -18.09 16.60
CA LYS A 38 36.41 -18.21 16.69
C LYS A 38 37.06 -17.22 17.67
N TYR A 39 36.52 -15.99 17.76
CA TYR A 39 37.17 -14.88 18.47
C TYR A 39 36.53 -14.53 19.82
N HIS A 40 37.09 -13.56 20.53
CA HIS A 40 36.79 -13.15 21.91
C HIS A 40 35.34 -12.67 22.11
N SER A 41 34.89 -12.53 23.35
CA SER A 41 33.51 -12.10 23.72
C SER A 41 33.13 -10.73 23.16
N ALA A 42 34.07 -9.81 22.98
CA ALA A 42 33.83 -8.51 22.38
C ALA A 42 33.31 -8.61 20.94
N CYS A 43 33.75 -9.63 20.17
CA CYS A 43 33.26 -9.86 18.81
C CYS A 43 31.78 -10.26 18.75
N LEU A 44 31.23 -10.78 19.86
CA LEU A 44 29.81 -11.09 19.96
C LEU A 44 28.94 -9.82 19.88
N TYR A 45 29.26 -8.82 20.69
CA TYR A 45 28.51 -7.56 20.73
C TYR A 45 28.65 -6.80 19.43
N LEU A 46 29.89 -6.66 18.93
CA LEU A 46 30.17 -5.99 17.67
C LEU A 46 29.44 -6.68 16.51
N GLY A 47 29.51 -7.99 16.43
CA GLY A 47 28.79 -8.78 15.41
C GLY A 47 27.28 -8.61 15.47
N ALA A 48 26.69 -8.59 16.67
CA ALA A 48 25.25 -8.36 16.85
C ALA A 48 24.84 -6.96 16.40
N ILE A 49 25.63 -5.93 16.71
CA ILE A 49 25.40 -4.55 16.26
C ILE A 49 25.50 -4.47 14.73
N ILE A 50 26.53 -5.08 14.13
CA ILE A 50 26.69 -5.09 12.66
C ILE A 50 25.47 -5.72 11.99
N ILE A 51 24.97 -6.87 12.49
CA ILE A 51 23.77 -7.50 11.95
C ILE A 51 22.56 -6.58 12.08
N ALA A 52 22.38 -5.92 13.21
CA ALA A 52 21.27 -5.00 13.44
C ALA A 52 21.33 -3.79 12.47
N VAL A 53 22.51 -3.19 12.29
CA VAL A 53 22.72 -2.07 11.36
C VAL A 53 22.44 -2.49 9.90
N ILE A 54 22.87 -3.68 9.51
CA ILE A 54 22.60 -4.21 8.17
C ILE A 54 21.11 -4.50 7.99
N SER A 55 20.47 -5.10 8.99
CA SER A 55 19.02 -5.32 8.97
C SER A 55 18.28 -4.01 8.80
N PHE A 56 18.67 -2.97 9.53
CA PHE A 56 18.11 -1.63 9.41
C PHE A 56 18.32 -1.04 8.00
N PHE A 57 19.53 -1.14 7.46
CA PHE A 57 19.86 -0.65 6.12
C PHE A 57 19.06 -1.39 5.03
N LEU A 58 18.92 -2.71 5.14
CA LEU A 58 18.12 -3.51 4.21
C LEU A 58 16.64 -3.12 4.27
N VAL A 59 16.09 -2.93 5.48
CA VAL A 59 14.71 -2.45 5.68
C VAL A 59 14.51 -1.09 5.03
N TYR A 60 15.43 -0.17 5.22
CA TYR A 60 15.36 1.18 4.66
C TYR A 60 15.44 1.18 3.12
N ARG A 61 16.33 0.38 2.52
CA ARG A 61 16.58 0.36 1.07
C ARG A 61 15.60 -0.50 0.27
N LEU A 62 15.19 -1.63 0.82
CA LEU A 62 14.43 -2.65 0.09
C LEU A 62 12.96 -2.68 0.49
N GLY A 63 12.60 -1.95 1.55
CA GLY A 63 11.28 -1.96 2.13
C GLY A 63 11.11 -3.03 3.22
N GLY A 64 10.62 -2.59 4.39
CA GLY A 64 10.54 -3.44 5.58
C GLY A 64 9.71 -4.71 5.40
N ILE A 65 8.64 -4.62 4.62
CA ILE A 65 7.75 -5.74 4.32
C ILE A 65 8.51 -6.86 3.61
N TYR A 66 9.26 -6.56 2.56
CA TYR A 66 10.00 -7.56 1.79
C TYR A 66 11.10 -8.24 2.61
N VAL A 67 11.79 -7.48 3.47
CA VAL A 67 12.83 -8.03 4.36
C VAL A 67 12.21 -8.98 5.39
N LEU A 68 11.11 -8.58 6.02
CA LEU A 68 10.39 -9.42 6.98
C LEU A 68 9.89 -10.71 6.33
N TYR A 69 9.34 -10.62 5.12
CA TYR A 69 8.93 -11.80 4.35
C TYR A 69 10.09 -12.73 4.05
N GLY A 70 11.19 -12.20 3.51
CA GLY A 70 12.37 -13.00 3.21
C GLY A 70 12.88 -13.75 4.43
N ILE A 71 13.02 -13.06 5.57
CA ILE A 71 13.43 -13.67 6.84
C ILE A 71 12.41 -14.71 7.30
N SER A 72 11.13 -14.41 7.20
CA SER A 72 10.05 -15.32 7.61
C SER A 72 10.08 -16.62 6.80
N PHE A 73 10.28 -16.56 5.50
CA PHE A 73 10.41 -17.76 4.66
C PHE A 73 11.62 -18.61 5.06
N ILE A 74 12.77 -18.00 5.39
CA ILE A 74 13.94 -18.74 5.87
C ILE A 74 13.60 -19.45 7.19
N VAL A 75 13.00 -18.73 8.14
CA VAL A 75 12.64 -19.29 9.45
C VAL A 75 11.64 -20.44 9.28
N ILE A 76 10.64 -20.29 8.42
CA ILE A 76 9.65 -21.34 8.15
C ILE A 76 10.34 -22.55 7.48
N ALA A 77 11.13 -22.35 6.44
CA ALA A 77 11.81 -23.45 5.75
C ALA A 77 12.74 -24.22 6.67
N TYR A 78 13.52 -23.51 7.49
CA TYR A 78 14.39 -24.15 8.48
C TYR A 78 13.58 -24.87 9.57
N SER A 79 12.45 -24.32 9.98
CA SER A 79 11.56 -24.95 10.94
C SER A 79 10.92 -26.23 10.42
N PHE A 80 10.56 -26.29 9.13
CA PHE A 80 10.10 -27.53 8.49
C PHE A 80 11.16 -28.62 8.60
N TYR A 81 12.42 -28.30 8.33
CA TYR A 81 13.51 -29.27 8.47
C TYR A 81 13.68 -29.71 9.92
N LEU A 82 13.69 -28.79 10.87
CA LEU A 82 13.93 -29.04 12.27
C LEU A 82 12.80 -29.84 12.95
N TYR A 83 11.55 -29.52 12.62
CA TYR A 83 10.36 -30.08 13.25
C TYR A 83 9.61 -31.09 12.38
N ARG A 84 10.25 -31.63 11.33
CA ARG A 84 9.65 -32.58 10.38
C ARG A 84 8.95 -33.79 10.99
N ASN A 85 9.38 -34.21 12.18
CA ASN A 85 8.79 -35.35 12.93
C ASN A 85 7.66 -34.91 13.88
N GLN A 86 7.27 -33.63 13.91
CA GLN A 86 6.21 -33.09 14.75
C GLN A 86 5.03 -32.64 13.90
N PRO A 87 4.03 -33.50 13.65
CA PRO A 87 2.98 -33.23 12.66
C PRO A 87 2.18 -31.96 12.96
N GLN A 88 1.95 -31.65 14.24
CA GLN A 88 1.24 -30.42 14.63
C GLN A 88 1.97 -29.15 14.21
N ILE A 89 3.30 -29.11 14.37
CA ILE A 89 4.10 -27.97 13.96
C ILE A 89 4.18 -27.89 12.44
N VAL A 90 4.37 -29.02 11.76
CA VAL A 90 4.37 -29.09 10.29
C VAL A 90 3.03 -28.57 9.72
N TYR A 91 1.91 -28.98 10.30
CA TYR A 91 0.60 -28.50 9.91
C TYR A 91 0.45 -26.98 10.08
N LEU A 92 0.86 -26.44 11.23
CA LEU A 92 0.85 -24.99 11.49
C LEU A 92 1.73 -24.20 10.50
N LEU A 93 2.92 -24.72 10.19
CA LEU A 93 3.83 -24.12 9.21
C LEU A 93 3.25 -24.15 7.81
N SER A 94 2.56 -25.24 7.44
CA SER A 94 1.90 -25.37 6.14
C SER A 94 0.77 -24.36 6.01
N ILE A 95 -0.07 -24.19 7.05
CA ILE A 95 -1.13 -23.17 7.04
C ILE A 95 -0.50 -21.77 6.92
N ALA A 96 0.55 -21.46 7.69
CA ALA A 96 1.20 -20.16 7.63
C ALA A 96 1.78 -19.88 6.23
N LEU A 97 2.37 -20.88 5.59
CA LEU A 97 2.87 -20.77 4.22
C LEU A 97 1.74 -20.56 3.21
N CYS A 98 0.68 -21.36 3.29
CA CYS A 98 -0.49 -21.21 2.44
C CYS A 98 -1.12 -19.82 2.57
N LEU A 99 -1.36 -19.34 3.78
CA LEU A 99 -1.91 -18.00 4.01
C LEU A 99 -1.00 -16.91 3.44
N SER A 100 0.33 -17.07 3.59
CA SER A 100 1.30 -16.11 3.07
C SER A 100 1.30 -16.04 1.53
N VAL A 101 1.01 -17.13 0.85
CA VAL A 101 1.00 -17.20 -0.62
C VAL A 101 -0.38 -16.85 -1.19
N PHE A 102 -1.47 -17.36 -0.59
CA PHE A 102 -2.80 -17.25 -1.18
C PHE A 102 -3.55 -15.96 -0.80
N MET A 103 -3.33 -15.41 0.41
CA MET A 103 -4.03 -14.17 0.78
C MET A 103 -3.72 -12.96 -0.10
N PRO A 104 -2.50 -12.77 -0.62
CA PRO A 104 -2.20 -11.69 -1.55
C PRO A 104 -2.75 -11.91 -2.96
N LEU A 105 -3.05 -13.16 -3.34
CA LEU A 105 -3.62 -13.46 -4.65
C LEU A 105 -5.01 -12.86 -4.74
N GLY A 106 -5.24 -12.02 -5.73
CA GLY A 106 -6.50 -11.31 -5.91
C GLY A 106 -6.53 -9.88 -5.34
N SER A 107 -5.43 -9.42 -4.74
CA SER A 107 -5.28 -8.01 -4.42
C SER A 107 -4.63 -7.24 -5.57
N ASP A 108 -4.97 -5.95 -5.70
CA ASP A 108 -4.47 -5.08 -6.78
C ASP A 108 -2.94 -4.93 -6.80
N PHE A 109 -2.29 -5.18 -5.66
CA PHE A 109 -0.83 -5.11 -5.51
C PHE A 109 -0.16 -6.49 -5.41
N GLY A 110 -0.91 -7.59 -5.58
CA GLY A 110 -0.37 -8.94 -5.50
C GLY A 110 0.50 -9.15 -4.25
N ILE A 111 1.72 -9.65 -4.45
CA ILE A 111 2.69 -9.87 -3.36
C ILE A 111 3.01 -8.60 -2.56
N GLY A 112 2.89 -7.41 -3.12
CA GLY A 112 3.09 -6.15 -2.41
C GLY A 112 2.11 -5.93 -1.24
N ASN A 113 0.90 -6.51 -1.30
CA ASN A 113 -0.10 -6.48 -0.22
C ASN A 113 0.10 -7.55 0.86
N MET A 114 1.06 -8.45 0.68
CA MET A 114 1.39 -9.46 1.69
C MET A 114 1.59 -8.86 3.08
N GLY A 115 2.21 -7.69 3.15
CA GLY A 115 2.49 -6.99 4.40
C GLY A 115 1.24 -6.58 5.17
N SER A 116 0.14 -6.34 4.50
CA SER A 116 -1.09 -5.90 5.15
C SER A 116 -1.88 -7.04 5.78
N PHE A 117 -1.79 -8.26 5.24
CA PHE A 117 -2.65 -9.37 5.65
C PHE A 117 -1.90 -10.50 6.37
N ALA A 118 -0.79 -10.97 5.82
CA ALA A 118 -0.10 -12.15 6.35
C ALA A 118 0.92 -11.82 7.44
N ILE A 119 1.42 -10.58 7.50
CA ILE A 119 2.50 -10.21 8.43
C ILE A 119 2.09 -10.33 9.90
N TRP A 120 0.82 -10.06 10.22
CA TRP A 120 0.28 -10.15 11.58
C TRP A 120 0.31 -11.57 12.15
N TRP A 121 0.21 -12.57 11.29
CA TRP A 121 0.31 -13.98 11.65
C TRP A 121 1.74 -14.49 11.61
N LEU A 122 2.47 -14.04 10.60
CA LEU A 122 3.80 -14.52 10.31
C LEU A 122 4.83 -14.07 11.34
N ILE A 123 4.80 -12.80 11.77
CA ILE A 123 5.79 -12.26 12.69
C ILE A 123 5.76 -12.96 14.05
N PRO A 124 4.62 -13.09 14.76
CA PRO A 124 4.58 -13.80 16.03
C PRO A 124 5.04 -15.24 15.90
N LEU A 125 4.61 -15.96 14.86
CA LEU A 125 5.03 -17.32 14.61
C LEU A 125 6.54 -17.42 14.39
N CYS A 126 7.09 -16.56 13.54
CA CYS A 126 8.52 -16.54 13.24
C CYS A 126 9.37 -16.17 14.47
N LEU A 127 8.89 -15.27 15.33
CA LEU A 127 9.59 -14.96 16.59
C LEU A 127 9.63 -16.16 17.52
N ILE A 128 8.52 -16.87 17.68
CA ILE A 128 8.46 -18.10 18.51
C ILE A 128 9.41 -19.17 17.94
N LEU A 129 9.35 -19.38 16.63
CA LEU A 129 10.21 -20.35 15.94
C LEU A 129 11.69 -19.96 16.05
N TYR A 130 12.00 -18.69 15.87
CA TYR A 130 13.34 -18.16 16.02
C TYR A 130 13.90 -18.44 17.42
N LEU A 131 13.12 -18.12 18.47
CA LEU A 131 13.52 -18.40 19.85
C LEU A 131 13.72 -19.90 20.11
N LYS A 132 12.87 -20.75 19.55
CA LYS A 132 13.05 -22.21 19.62
C LYS A 132 14.31 -22.66 18.89
N ILE A 133 14.56 -22.14 17.69
CA ILE A 133 15.75 -22.48 16.89
C ILE A 133 17.03 -22.09 17.63
N ILE A 134 17.14 -20.87 18.14
CA ILE A 134 18.33 -20.45 18.87
C ILE A 134 18.52 -21.24 20.18
N GLY A 135 17.41 -21.67 20.79
CA GLY A 135 17.42 -22.54 21.99
C GLY A 135 18.07 -23.92 21.75
N THR A 136 18.14 -24.41 20.52
CA THR A 136 18.83 -25.66 20.16
C THR A 136 20.35 -25.51 20.06
N LEU A 137 20.87 -24.28 20.13
CA LEU A 137 22.29 -24.03 20.01
C LEU A 137 23.05 -24.50 21.25
N LYS A 138 23.97 -25.47 21.10
CA LYS A 138 24.81 -25.97 22.17
C LYS A 138 25.78 -24.93 22.76
N SER A 139 26.16 -23.94 21.94
CA SER A 139 27.10 -22.89 22.36
C SER A 139 26.35 -21.74 23.01
N LYS A 140 26.55 -21.52 24.31
CA LYS A 140 26.00 -20.37 25.05
C LYS A 140 26.38 -19.03 24.40
N LYS A 141 27.57 -18.94 23.85
CA LYS A 141 28.07 -17.76 23.13
C LYS A 141 27.26 -17.46 21.87
N LEU A 142 26.97 -18.47 21.04
CA LEU A 142 26.15 -18.31 19.85
C LEU A 142 24.69 -18.03 20.23
N TYR A 143 24.15 -18.66 21.26
CA TYR A 143 22.83 -18.35 21.76
C TYR A 143 22.69 -16.87 22.13
N CYS A 144 23.63 -16.36 22.97
CA CYS A 144 23.64 -14.95 23.36
C CYS A 144 23.77 -14.00 22.13
N PHE A 145 24.63 -14.36 21.20
CA PHE A 145 24.85 -13.60 19.96
C PHE A 145 23.56 -13.46 19.16
N TYR A 146 22.90 -14.56 18.82
CA TYR A 146 21.67 -14.52 18.02
C TYR A 146 20.52 -13.87 18.80
N LYS A 147 20.39 -14.13 20.10
CA LYS A 147 19.39 -13.49 20.93
C LYS A 147 19.56 -11.96 20.90
N LEU A 148 20.78 -11.46 21.11
CA LEU A 148 21.07 -10.03 21.08
C LEU A 148 20.84 -9.43 19.69
N ALA A 149 21.34 -10.07 18.64
CA ALA A 149 21.14 -9.62 17.25
C ALA A 149 19.64 -9.54 16.91
N GLY A 150 18.86 -10.54 17.30
CA GLY A 150 17.41 -10.55 17.10
C GLY A 150 16.71 -9.40 17.85
N VAL A 151 17.02 -9.22 19.12
CA VAL A 151 16.44 -8.12 19.93
C VAL A 151 16.79 -6.75 19.33
N LEU A 152 18.05 -6.52 19.00
CA LEU A 152 18.47 -5.25 18.42
C LEU A 152 17.81 -4.99 17.05
N SER A 153 17.70 -6.03 16.20
CA SER A 153 17.06 -5.88 14.88
C SER A 153 15.56 -5.59 14.99
N VAL A 154 14.85 -6.30 15.88
CA VAL A 154 13.41 -6.08 16.12
C VAL A 154 13.17 -4.72 16.76
N SER A 155 13.95 -4.34 17.77
CA SER A 155 13.84 -3.03 18.42
C SER A 155 14.12 -1.89 17.43
N GLY A 156 15.16 -2.02 16.58
CA GLY A 156 15.47 -1.05 15.54
C GLY A 156 14.35 -0.92 14.52
N TYR A 157 13.73 -2.03 14.12
CA TYR A 157 12.57 -2.02 13.22
C TYR A 157 11.36 -1.32 13.87
N ILE A 158 11.04 -1.63 15.12
CA ILE A 158 9.94 -0.98 15.86
C ILE A 158 10.19 0.52 15.95
N MET A 159 11.40 0.94 16.30
CA MET A 159 11.76 2.36 16.36
C MET A 159 11.60 3.06 15.00
N LEU A 160 12.03 2.42 13.91
CA LEU A 160 11.85 2.95 12.56
C LEU A 160 10.37 3.13 12.23
N GLN A 161 9.52 2.13 12.55
CA GLN A 161 8.08 2.21 12.32
C GLN A 161 7.43 3.32 13.17
N LEU A 162 7.83 3.46 14.43
CA LEU A 162 7.35 4.54 15.29
C LEU A 162 7.71 5.92 14.71
N PHE A 163 8.94 6.13 14.25
CA PHE A 163 9.33 7.36 13.58
C PHE A 163 8.51 7.62 12.33
N THR A 164 8.27 6.58 11.53
CA THR A 164 7.44 6.70 10.33
C THR A 164 6.00 7.08 10.67
N ILE A 165 5.39 6.40 11.65
CA ILE A 165 4.00 6.67 12.09
C ILE A 165 3.87 8.06 12.70
N LEU A 166 4.85 8.50 13.48
CA LEU A 166 4.84 9.84 14.09
C LEU A 166 5.08 10.95 13.06
N GLY A 167 5.90 10.70 12.04
CA GLY A 167 6.27 11.68 11.03
C GLY A 167 5.34 11.76 9.83
N GLN A 168 4.65 10.66 9.49
CA GLN A 168 3.84 10.55 8.28
C GLN A 168 2.38 10.24 8.58
N CYS A 169 1.49 10.66 7.68
CA CYS A 169 0.09 10.29 7.72
C CYS A 169 -0.20 9.18 6.71
N TYR A 170 -1.12 8.29 7.06
CA TYR A 170 -1.58 7.25 6.16
C TYR A 170 -2.37 7.87 5.00
N PHE A 171 -2.05 7.52 3.77
CA PHE A 171 -2.66 8.06 2.54
C PHE A 171 -2.65 9.60 2.40
N ASP A 172 -1.87 10.31 3.21
CA ASP A 172 -1.75 11.75 3.07
C ASP A 172 -0.27 12.16 3.15
N LYS A 173 0.38 12.33 2.01
CA LYS A 173 1.81 12.65 1.91
C LYS A 173 2.18 13.94 2.62
N GLY A 174 3.42 14.05 2.99
CA GLY A 174 4.00 15.15 3.73
C GLY A 174 4.08 14.92 5.23
N SER A 175 4.73 15.82 5.93
CA SER A 175 4.93 15.72 7.37
C SER A 175 3.60 15.85 8.13
N ARG A 176 3.43 15.05 9.17
CA ARG A 176 2.29 15.21 10.10
C ARG A 176 2.28 16.61 10.74
N ALA A 177 3.44 17.22 10.92
CA ALA A 177 3.55 18.56 11.45
C ALA A 177 2.92 19.65 10.56
N ASP A 178 2.76 19.38 9.26
CA ASP A 178 2.14 20.31 8.30
C ASP A 178 0.62 20.16 8.22
N LYS A 179 0.05 19.14 8.86
CA LYS A 179 -1.39 18.85 8.89
C LYS A 179 -2.05 19.64 10.02
N LYS A 180 -2.28 20.95 9.82
CA LYS A 180 -2.82 21.87 10.84
C LYS A 180 -4.15 22.52 10.43
N TYR A 181 -4.62 22.26 9.23
CA TYR A 181 -5.80 22.92 8.66
C TYR A 181 -6.97 21.97 8.58
N CYS A 182 -8.11 22.41 9.08
CA CYS A 182 -9.37 21.67 8.98
C CYS A 182 -10.07 22.03 7.67
N ILE A 183 -10.82 21.08 7.13
CA ILE A 183 -11.82 21.32 6.10
C ILE A 183 -13.06 21.88 6.77
N HIS A 184 -13.68 22.95 6.22
CA HIS A 184 -14.88 23.59 6.75
C HIS A 184 -16.14 22.77 6.46
N SER A 185 -16.17 21.57 6.99
CA SER A 185 -17.32 20.67 6.91
C SER A 185 -17.62 20.12 8.30
N SER A 186 -18.88 20.13 8.70
CA SER A 186 -19.32 19.54 9.98
C SER A 186 -18.94 18.06 10.11
N SER A 187 -18.90 17.35 9.00
CA SER A 187 -18.56 15.93 8.94
C SER A 187 -17.07 15.64 9.11
N LEU A 188 -16.18 16.63 8.90
CA LEU A 188 -14.72 16.50 8.99
C LEU A 188 -14.08 17.52 9.94
N ALA A 189 -14.82 18.08 10.88
CA ALA A 189 -14.37 19.14 11.78
C ALA A 189 -13.10 18.79 12.58
N THR A 190 -12.79 17.50 12.76
CA THR A 190 -11.61 17.01 13.48
C THR A 190 -10.48 16.50 12.57
N THR A 191 -10.69 16.50 11.24
CA THR A 191 -9.71 15.98 10.30
C THR A 191 -8.74 17.06 9.87
N LEU A 192 -7.47 16.90 10.22
CA LEU A 192 -6.41 17.83 9.88
C LEU A 192 -5.71 17.41 8.59
N THR A 193 -5.46 18.39 7.70
CA THR A 193 -4.71 18.19 6.46
C THR A 193 -3.80 19.40 6.18
N THR A 194 -3.16 19.43 5.01
CA THR A 194 -2.36 20.60 4.57
C THR A 194 -3.28 21.75 4.18
N LYS A 195 -2.76 22.99 4.26
CA LYS A 195 -3.49 24.20 3.87
C LYS A 195 -4.07 24.09 2.46
N GLN A 196 -3.22 23.71 1.51
CA GLN A 196 -3.61 23.59 0.11
C GLN A 196 -4.74 22.60 -0.13
N LYS A 197 -4.75 21.45 0.58
CA LYS A 197 -5.83 20.47 0.48
C LYS A 197 -7.12 20.97 1.10
N ALA A 198 -7.04 21.58 2.31
CA ALA A 198 -8.21 22.13 2.96
C ALA A 198 -8.88 23.18 2.07
N GLU A 199 -8.12 24.16 1.57
CA GLU A 199 -8.63 25.21 0.69
C GLU A 199 -9.23 24.63 -0.62
N ALA A 200 -8.56 23.65 -1.25
CA ALA A 200 -9.05 23.05 -2.49
C ALA A 200 -10.39 22.33 -2.28
N VAL A 201 -10.55 21.59 -1.18
CA VAL A 201 -11.79 20.89 -0.85
C VAL A 201 -12.88 21.88 -0.45
N ASP A 202 -12.57 22.89 0.37
CA ASP A 202 -13.56 23.90 0.78
C ASP A 202 -14.13 24.66 -0.43
N VAL A 203 -13.25 25.09 -1.34
CA VAL A 203 -13.68 25.77 -2.58
C VAL A 203 -14.53 24.84 -3.44
N LEU A 204 -14.16 23.56 -3.56
CA LEU A 204 -14.98 22.57 -4.28
C LEU A 204 -16.37 22.42 -3.62
N LEU A 205 -16.45 22.28 -2.31
CA LEU A 205 -17.72 22.12 -1.59
C LEU A 205 -18.64 23.33 -1.78
N ILE A 206 -18.08 24.54 -1.70
CA ILE A 206 -18.84 25.79 -1.93
C ILE A 206 -19.42 25.84 -3.33
N HIS A 207 -18.59 25.56 -4.35
CA HIS A 207 -19.05 25.63 -5.74
C HIS A 207 -19.97 24.47 -6.12
N SER A 208 -19.69 23.26 -5.64
CA SER A 208 -20.52 22.08 -5.93
C SER A 208 -21.94 22.21 -5.35
N ALA A 209 -22.12 22.90 -4.23
CA ALA A 209 -23.43 23.14 -3.62
C ALA A 209 -24.42 23.88 -4.55
N ASN A 210 -23.95 24.55 -5.59
CA ASN A 210 -24.80 25.17 -6.61
C ASN A 210 -25.42 24.15 -7.58
N TYR A 211 -24.84 22.95 -7.68
CA TYR A 211 -25.18 21.96 -8.72
C TYR A 211 -25.65 20.63 -8.15
N ILE A 212 -25.30 20.30 -6.90
CA ILE A 212 -25.63 19.03 -6.28
C ILE A 212 -26.37 19.23 -4.96
N LYS A 213 -27.36 18.36 -4.69
CA LYS A 213 -28.15 18.32 -3.47
C LYS A 213 -27.92 16.99 -2.74
N GLU A 214 -28.28 16.94 -1.47
CA GLU A 214 -28.28 15.70 -0.70
C GLU A 214 -29.16 14.65 -1.38
N GLY A 215 -28.62 13.46 -1.57
CA GLY A 215 -29.30 12.33 -2.21
C GLY A 215 -29.16 12.23 -3.71
N ASP A 216 -28.59 13.25 -4.38
CA ASP A 216 -28.34 13.22 -5.82
C ASP A 216 -27.31 12.15 -6.21
N TYR A 217 -27.40 11.66 -7.44
CA TYR A 217 -26.37 10.82 -8.02
C TYR A 217 -25.24 11.67 -8.58
N VAL A 218 -24.04 11.46 -8.07
CA VAL A 218 -22.83 12.17 -8.49
C VAL A 218 -21.76 11.16 -8.90
N LEU A 219 -20.99 11.49 -9.90
CA LEU A 219 -19.80 10.75 -10.31
C LEU A 219 -18.54 11.51 -9.88
N PHE A 220 -17.97 11.14 -8.75
CA PHE A 220 -16.62 11.58 -8.36
C PHE A 220 -15.61 10.67 -9.04
N PHE A 221 -14.85 11.23 -9.98
CA PHE A 221 -13.86 10.48 -10.75
C PHE A 221 -12.46 10.76 -10.25
N GLN A 222 -11.73 9.73 -9.94
CA GLN A 222 -10.44 9.59 -9.27
C GLN A 222 -10.57 9.24 -7.77
N ASN A 223 -9.60 9.67 -6.97
CA ASN A 223 -9.45 9.23 -5.58
C ASN A 223 -10.26 10.09 -4.58
N MET A 224 -11.54 10.30 -4.88
CA MET A 224 -12.41 11.26 -4.20
C MET A 224 -13.61 10.64 -3.48
N ALA A 225 -13.51 9.37 -3.08
CA ALA A 225 -14.63 8.64 -2.42
C ALA A 225 -15.21 9.39 -1.22
N THR A 226 -14.39 10.08 -0.44
CA THR A 226 -14.78 10.83 0.75
C THR A 226 -15.76 11.98 0.42
N LEU A 227 -15.75 12.51 -0.81
CA LEU A 227 -16.63 13.60 -1.19
C LEU A 227 -18.11 13.18 -1.20
N HIS A 228 -18.43 11.92 -1.49
CA HIS A 228 -19.81 11.41 -1.33
C HIS A 228 -20.32 11.55 0.11
N TYR A 229 -19.45 11.29 1.08
CA TYR A 229 -19.79 11.45 2.50
C TYR A 229 -19.97 12.94 2.86
N LEU A 230 -19.11 13.81 2.35
CA LEU A 230 -19.17 15.26 2.63
C LEU A 230 -20.38 15.94 2.02
N THR A 231 -20.78 15.52 0.82
CA THR A 231 -21.91 16.09 0.08
C THR A 231 -23.21 15.30 0.29
N ARG A 232 -23.18 14.20 1.05
CA ARG A 232 -24.31 13.28 1.27
C ARG A 232 -24.96 12.81 -0.02
N THR A 233 -24.17 12.60 -1.05
CA THR A 233 -24.62 12.16 -2.37
C THR A 233 -24.48 10.66 -2.56
N LYS A 234 -25.13 10.13 -3.58
CA LYS A 234 -25.07 8.71 -3.95
C LYS A 234 -24.11 8.49 -5.11
N PRO A 235 -23.31 7.40 -5.09
CA PRO A 235 -22.40 7.10 -6.19
C PRO A 235 -23.17 6.66 -7.44
N TYR A 236 -22.92 7.34 -8.57
CA TYR A 236 -23.58 7.00 -9.84
C TYR A 236 -23.23 5.60 -10.32
N LEU A 237 -21.98 5.17 -10.19
CA LEU A 237 -21.49 3.85 -10.62
C LEU A 237 -21.54 2.78 -9.52
N TYR A 238 -22.47 2.89 -8.56
CA TYR A 238 -22.69 1.92 -7.46
C TYR A 238 -21.53 1.76 -6.47
N ASN A 239 -20.39 2.38 -6.74
CA ASN A 239 -19.22 2.40 -5.88
C ASN A 239 -18.79 3.86 -5.67
N PRO A 240 -18.60 4.34 -4.43
CA PRO A 240 -18.11 5.68 -4.16
C PRO A 240 -16.67 5.91 -4.67
N TRP A 241 -15.95 4.83 -4.97
CA TRP A 241 -14.59 4.87 -5.49
C TRP A 241 -14.47 4.09 -6.81
N PRO A 242 -14.99 4.64 -7.93
CA PRO A 242 -15.01 3.94 -9.22
C PRO A 242 -13.62 3.64 -9.78
N TRP A 243 -12.60 4.30 -9.25
CA TRP A 243 -11.20 4.02 -9.59
C TRP A 243 -10.74 2.59 -9.24
N THR A 244 -11.40 1.93 -8.29
CA THR A 244 -11.12 0.52 -7.93
C THR A 244 -11.61 -0.48 -8.97
N TYR A 245 -12.50 -0.08 -9.89
CA TYR A 245 -12.88 -0.92 -11.01
C TYR A 245 -11.73 -1.07 -12.02
N ASP A 246 -11.58 -2.24 -12.63
CA ASP A 246 -10.87 -2.35 -13.90
C ASP A 246 -11.67 -1.64 -15.02
N ALA A 247 -11.03 -1.40 -16.18
CA ALA A 247 -11.66 -0.64 -17.25
C ALA A 247 -12.92 -1.32 -17.80
N ASP A 248 -12.89 -2.64 -17.95
CA ASP A 248 -14.01 -3.41 -18.52
C ASP A 248 -15.19 -3.45 -17.55
N ASN A 249 -14.93 -3.55 -16.25
CA ASN A 249 -15.97 -3.48 -15.24
C ASN A 249 -16.54 -2.06 -15.15
N MET A 250 -15.70 -1.04 -15.22
CA MET A 250 -16.13 0.36 -15.22
C MET A 250 -17.05 0.65 -16.40
N GLU A 251 -16.73 0.17 -17.60
CA GLU A 251 -17.59 0.28 -18.80
C GLU A 251 -18.94 -0.39 -18.55
N ARG A 252 -18.97 -1.61 -18.03
CA ARG A 252 -20.20 -2.30 -17.66
C ARG A 252 -21.04 -1.53 -16.65
N GLN A 253 -20.40 -0.89 -15.66
CA GLN A 253 -21.12 -0.08 -14.68
C GLN A 253 -21.70 1.21 -15.29
N PHE A 254 -21.03 1.83 -16.26
CA PHE A 254 -21.59 2.95 -17.03
C PHE A 254 -22.84 2.50 -17.80
N LEU A 255 -22.76 1.43 -18.58
CA LEU A 255 -23.88 0.91 -19.35
C LEU A 255 -25.06 0.50 -18.45
N ARG A 256 -24.76 -0.08 -17.29
CA ARG A 256 -25.77 -0.44 -16.31
C ARG A 256 -26.43 0.79 -15.69
N ALA A 257 -25.63 1.78 -15.29
CA ALA A 257 -26.15 2.99 -14.66
C ALA A 257 -27.02 3.82 -15.65
N GLU A 258 -26.59 3.93 -16.91
CA GLU A 258 -27.39 4.57 -17.96
C GLU A 258 -28.76 3.91 -18.19
N LYS A 259 -28.86 2.59 -17.98
CA LYS A 259 -30.12 1.84 -18.12
C LYS A 259 -31.00 1.90 -16.88
N GLU A 260 -30.42 1.92 -15.69
CA GLU A 260 -31.16 1.78 -14.42
C GLU A 260 -31.47 3.13 -13.76
N ARG A 261 -30.86 4.23 -14.22
CA ARG A 261 -31.04 5.55 -13.62
C ARG A 261 -31.70 6.52 -14.59
N ASP A 262 -32.70 7.22 -14.10
CA ASP A 262 -33.50 8.16 -14.90
C ASP A 262 -32.77 9.48 -15.15
N THR A 263 -31.72 9.79 -14.40
CA THR A 263 -31.01 11.05 -14.47
C THR A 263 -29.51 10.85 -14.65
N LEU A 264 -28.90 11.69 -15.45
CA LEU A 264 -27.45 11.77 -15.60
C LEU A 264 -26.83 12.43 -14.36
N PRO A 265 -25.63 12.02 -13.93
CA PRO A 265 -25.00 12.57 -12.73
C PRO A 265 -24.32 13.91 -13.01
N VAL A 266 -24.17 14.74 -12.00
CA VAL A 266 -23.09 15.73 -12.00
C VAL A 266 -21.77 14.99 -11.94
N VAL A 267 -20.81 15.35 -12.83
CA VAL A 267 -19.49 14.74 -12.85
C VAL A 267 -18.48 15.70 -12.25
N ILE A 268 -17.80 15.26 -11.22
CA ILE A 268 -16.69 15.98 -10.60
C ILE A 268 -15.43 15.14 -10.80
N ARG A 269 -14.43 15.74 -11.47
CA ARG A 269 -13.16 15.06 -11.70
C ARG A 269 -11.98 15.87 -11.18
N GLU A 270 -10.97 15.18 -10.74
CA GLU A 270 -9.68 15.76 -10.41
C GLU A 270 -8.88 16.01 -11.69
N LYS A 271 -8.33 17.21 -11.83
CA LYS A 271 -7.51 17.60 -13.00
C LYS A 271 -6.09 17.94 -12.64
N GLY A 272 -5.85 18.35 -11.43
CA GLY A 272 -4.59 18.96 -11.05
C GLY A 272 -3.97 18.32 -9.84
N VAL A 273 -2.83 18.85 -9.53
CA VAL A 273 -1.82 18.26 -8.73
C VAL A 273 -1.47 19.19 -7.59
N LEU A 274 -1.78 18.79 -6.35
CA LEU A 274 -1.32 19.48 -5.17
C LEU A 274 0.05 18.92 -4.72
N PRO A 275 1.08 19.75 -4.53
CA PRO A 275 2.39 19.30 -4.06
C PRO A 275 2.28 18.45 -2.78
N GLY A 276 2.94 17.30 -2.76
CA GLY A 276 2.95 16.42 -1.60
C GLY A 276 1.68 15.58 -1.37
N SER A 277 0.73 15.53 -2.33
CA SER A 277 -0.46 14.69 -2.22
C SER A 277 -0.35 13.41 -3.07
N LEU A 278 -1.12 12.37 -2.69
CA LEU A 278 -1.30 11.17 -3.53
C LEU A 278 -1.95 11.52 -4.87
N TRP A 279 -2.75 12.57 -4.91
CA TRP A 279 -3.37 13.08 -6.13
C TRP A 279 -2.35 13.48 -7.20
N LEU A 280 -1.15 13.94 -6.79
CA LEU A 280 -0.03 14.30 -7.66
C LEU A 280 0.45 13.15 -8.53
N GLU A 281 0.68 12.00 -7.92
CA GLU A 281 1.28 10.86 -8.62
C GLU A 281 0.30 10.26 -9.63
N GLU A 282 -0.99 10.31 -9.32
CA GLU A 282 -2.03 9.81 -10.21
C GLU A 282 -2.33 10.81 -11.34
N ALA A 283 -2.40 12.10 -11.04
CA ALA A 283 -2.65 13.12 -12.05
C ALA A 283 -1.47 13.32 -13.01
N ALA A 284 -0.23 13.21 -12.53
CA ALA A 284 0.95 13.24 -13.38
C ALA A 284 0.96 12.10 -14.41
N GLY A 285 0.26 11.00 -14.13
CA GLY A 285 0.08 9.88 -15.05
C GLY A 285 -0.94 10.13 -16.18
N TRP A 286 -1.73 11.20 -16.13
CA TRP A 286 -2.80 11.41 -17.08
C TRP A 286 -2.34 11.76 -18.50
N ASN A 287 -1.19 12.41 -18.64
CA ASN A 287 -0.64 12.89 -19.91
C ASN A 287 0.71 12.23 -20.24
N ARG A 288 1.08 11.16 -19.57
CA ARG A 288 2.35 10.50 -19.82
C ARG A 288 2.16 9.33 -20.77
N GLU A 289 2.61 9.50 -22.00
CA GLU A 289 2.71 8.45 -23.03
C GLU A 289 3.77 7.39 -22.69
N ASP A 290 4.68 7.70 -21.77
CA ASP A 290 5.81 6.87 -21.36
C ASP A 290 5.51 5.90 -20.20
N LEU A 291 4.26 5.82 -19.74
CA LEU A 291 3.88 4.88 -18.69
C LEU A 291 3.90 3.44 -19.21
N PRO A 292 4.46 2.50 -18.43
CA PRO A 292 4.44 1.09 -18.80
C PRO A 292 3.03 0.58 -19.12
N ASP A 293 2.91 -0.40 -20.00
CA ASP A 293 1.63 -1.02 -20.40
C ASP A 293 0.78 -1.50 -19.21
N THR A 294 1.41 -1.77 -18.07
CA THR A 294 0.72 -2.05 -16.80
C THR A 294 -0.19 -0.92 -16.33
N TYR A 295 0.01 0.30 -16.82
CA TYR A 295 -0.85 1.46 -16.56
C TYR A 295 -1.91 1.72 -17.64
N SER A 296 -1.98 0.88 -18.67
CA SER A 296 -2.98 1.00 -19.74
C SER A 296 -4.42 1.04 -19.24
N TYR A 297 -4.69 0.39 -18.11
CA TYR A 297 -5.98 0.46 -17.42
C TYR A 297 -6.34 1.88 -16.98
N LYS A 298 -5.38 2.69 -16.57
CA LYS A 298 -5.61 4.10 -16.21
C LYS A 298 -6.01 4.91 -17.42
N SER A 299 -5.30 4.75 -18.54
CA SER A 299 -5.62 5.43 -19.82
C SER A 299 -7.01 5.03 -20.34
N LYS A 300 -7.35 3.73 -20.29
CA LYS A 300 -8.67 3.23 -20.69
C LYS A 300 -9.79 3.82 -19.81
N LYS A 301 -9.60 3.91 -18.49
CA LYS A 301 -10.58 4.53 -17.59
C LYS A 301 -10.81 6.01 -17.89
N ILE A 302 -9.74 6.74 -18.18
CA ILE A 302 -9.83 8.15 -18.59
C ILE A 302 -10.54 8.28 -19.93
N ALA A 303 -10.26 7.38 -20.88
CA ALA A 303 -10.97 7.35 -22.16
C ALA A 303 -12.48 7.09 -21.96
N LEU A 304 -12.85 6.16 -21.08
CA LEU A 304 -14.26 5.86 -20.78
C LEU A 304 -14.99 7.07 -20.20
N ILE A 305 -14.42 7.79 -19.23
CA ILE A 305 -15.06 8.99 -18.71
C ILE A 305 -15.16 10.09 -19.76
N ASN A 306 -14.14 10.29 -20.60
CA ASN A 306 -14.18 11.26 -21.68
C ASN A 306 -15.24 10.90 -22.74
N GLN A 307 -15.39 9.61 -23.06
CA GLN A 307 -16.44 9.13 -23.96
C GLN A 307 -17.84 9.36 -23.36
N PHE A 308 -18.00 9.08 -22.05
CA PHE A 308 -19.26 9.34 -21.35
C PHE A 308 -19.62 10.83 -21.37
N LEU A 309 -18.68 11.71 -21.04
CA LEU A 309 -18.90 13.16 -21.10
C LEU A 309 -19.28 13.64 -22.50
N LYS A 310 -18.59 13.13 -23.53
CA LYS A 310 -18.87 13.47 -24.92
C LYS A 310 -20.22 12.91 -25.40
N LYS A 311 -20.56 11.67 -25.06
CA LYS A 311 -21.81 11.00 -25.45
C LYS A 311 -23.05 11.76 -24.97
N HIS A 312 -22.95 12.38 -23.80
CA HIS A 312 -24.08 13.04 -23.14
C HIS A 312 -23.95 14.58 -23.14
N ASP A 313 -23.12 15.15 -24.02
CA ASP A 313 -22.94 16.58 -24.25
C ASP A 313 -22.69 17.37 -22.94
N TYR A 314 -21.82 16.85 -22.08
CA TYR A 314 -21.47 17.51 -20.84
C TYR A 314 -20.70 18.82 -21.09
N LYS A 315 -21.06 19.85 -20.34
CA LYS A 315 -20.39 21.16 -20.34
C LYS A 315 -19.61 21.37 -19.06
N LEU A 316 -18.39 21.89 -19.18
CA LEU A 316 -17.60 22.35 -18.06
C LEU A 316 -18.21 23.63 -17.51
N VAL A 317 -18.72 23.60 -16.29
CA VAL A 317 -19.38 24.75 -15.66
C VAL A 317 -18.51 25.46 -14.63
N TRP A 318 -17.54 24.75 -14.09
CA TRP A 318 -16.58 25.32 -13.15
C TRP A 318 -15.28 24.50 -13.13
N GLU A 319 -14.17 25.20 -12.95
CA GLU A 319 -12.87 24.57 -12.70
C GLU A 319 -11.96 25.43 -11.85
N ASN A 320 -11.05 24.77 -11.15
CA ASN A 320 -9.88 25.38 -10.53
C ASN A 320 -8.61 24.61 -10.94
N HIS A 321 -7.50 24.80 -10.24
CA HIS A 321 -6.24 24.08 -10.53
C HIS A 321 -6.28 22.58 -10.18
N VAL A 322 -7.26 22.14 -9.37
CA VAL A 322 -7.38 20.73 -8.91
C VAL A 322 -8.59 20.06 -9.53
N PHE A 323 -9.75 20.70 -9.53
CA PHE A 323 -11.04 20.09 -9.81
C PHE A 323 -11.76 20.71 -11.03
N GLN A 324 -12.62 19.91 -11.62
CA GLN A 324 -13.58 20.29 -12.66
C GLN A 324 -14.97 19.81 -12.30
N ILE A 325 -16.00 20.62 -12.54
CA ILE A 325 -17.41 20.25 -12.45
C ILE A 325 -18.03 20.30 -13.84
N TRP A 326 -18.63 19.18 -14.22
CA TRP A 326 -19.27 18.98 -15.52
C TRP A 326 -20.75 18.68 -15.34
N LEU A 327 -21.61 19.35 -16.10
CA LEU A 327 -23.06 19.12 -16.12
C LEU A 327 -23.51 18.63 -17.48
N PRO A 328 -24.49 17.72 -17.58
CA PRO A 328 -25.13 17.39 -18.85
C PRO A 328 -25.96 18.58 -19.37
N ASP A 329 -26.09 18.72 -20.70
CA ASP A 329 -26.82 19.82 -21.33
C ASP A 329 -28.32 19.80 -21.03
N SER A 330 -28.81 18.71 -20.44
CA SER A 330 -30.21 18.50 -20.04
C SER A 330 -30.58 18.99 -18.63
N MET A 331 -29.63 19.58 -17.91
CA MET A 331 -29.86 20.14 -16.56
C MET A 331 -30.08 21.66 -16.59
#